data_4fcd59bbb43fcae3d1fa11ff036e19c8
#
_entry.id   4fcd59bbb43fcae3d1fa11ff036e19c8
#
_cell.length_a   1.000
_cell.length_b   1.000
_cell.length_c   1.000
_cell.angle_alpha   90.00
_cell.angle_beta   90.00
_cell.angle_gamma   90.00
#
_symmetry.space_group_name_H-M   'P 1'
#
loop_
_entity.id
_entity.type
_entity.pdbx_description
1 polymer ?
#
loop_
_entity_poly.entity_id
_entity_poly.type
_entity_poly.pdbx_seq_one_letter_code
_entity_poly.pdbx_strand_id
1 'polypeptide(L)'
;VPLGLPFRLPFGLRLRGGALRARLQAGIGRALSEAESFYRGVRPWLLVREEDAVLIVPPNRVYKLGGSALGLSSYLDAGGRLADLPGSDGRPGLDAPRAAELLRFFEELRAAYEGRAPAGSAPDGKSGFAAGFARVPYDFDFTRLPILGEVALTYRCNERCRFCYAGCGESGRDADAGAELSTDEWKRVIRMLKDEAKIPFFSFTGGEPLLRPDLEELAAYARSLGLRANLITNGSLATGARAASLKAAGIDTAQVSLESPDPALHDALCGTDGAWKRTVSGIGALRGAGISVQTNSTLTRLNRESLLGLSSFLASIGVERFSMNLFIPAGRGLGADDLLLPYEEVGPVVDAVRREAHRAGRTFFWYSPTPYCVYNPVARGLGNKSCAAVDGLVHVNPRGEVLPCSSWPESLGSVLELRFADIWFSERASYFKRKRFAPAACEGCESFVACQGACPLYWRAMGEAGTEELERARIKRAAETVAAPGR
;
A
#
# COMPACT_ATOMS: atom_id res chain seq x y z
N VAL A 1 -25.22 -5.67 7.25
CA VAL A 1 -26.14 -6.74 7.66
C VAL A 1 -25.49 -8.05 7.28
N PRO A 2 -25.15 -8.97 8.21
CA PRO A 2 -24.58 -10.26 7.88
C PRO A 2 -25.69 -11.15 7.34
N LEU A 3 -25.68 -11.44 6.06
CA LEU A 3 -26.47 -12.52 5.48
C LEU A 3 -25.77 -13.85 5.81
N GLY A 4 -26.10 -14.39 6.99
CA GLY A 4 -25.80 -15.76 7.33
C GLY A 4 -26.59 -16.69 6.42
N LEU A 5 -25.92 -17.38 5.50
CA LEU A 5 -26.52 -18.49 4.76
C LEU A 5 -26.61 -19.71 5.66
N PRO A 6 -27.80 -20.21 6.02
CA PRO A 6 -27.96 -21.44 6.77
C PRO A 6 -28.02 -22.62 5.80
N PHE A 7 -26.90 -23.07 5.23
CA PHE A 7 -26.87 -24.34 4.53
C PHE A 7 -25.52 -25.03 4.70
N ARG A 8 -25.40 -25.84 5.76
CA ARG A 8 -24.47 -26.97 5.76
C ARG A 8 -25.13 -28.10 4.96
N LEU A 9 -24.63 -28.38 3.77
CA LEU A 9 -25.02 -29.57 3.03
C LEU A 9 -24.40 -30.80 3.73
N PRO A 10 -25.20 -31.78 4.18
CA PRO A 10 -24.65 -33.06 4.63
C PRO A 10 -24.14 -33.84 3.43
N PHE A 11 -22.88 -34.24 3.48
CA PHE A 11 -22.27 -35.15 2.54
C PHE A 11 -23.02 -36.49 2.57
N GLY A 12 -23.58 -36.91 1.44
CA GLY A 12 -24.01 -38.29 1.26
C GLY A 12 -25.50 -38.57 0.95
N LEU A 13 -26.36 -37.56 0.74
CA LEU A 13 -27.77 -37.84 0.41
C LEU A 13 -27.99 -37.95 -1.11
N ARG A 14 -28.29 -39.18 -1.58
CA ARG A 14 -28.92 -39.41 -2.91
C ARG A 14 -30.34 -38.88 -2.88
N LEU A 15 -30.56 -37.66 -3.37
CA LEU A 15 -31.87 -37.00 -3.43
C LEU A 15 -32.74 -37.66 -4.51
N ARG A 16 -33.77 -38.40 -4.11
CA ARG A 16 -34.87 -38.86 -4.96
C ARG A 16 -36.00 -37.85 -4.86
N GLY A 17 -36.13 -36.97 -5.90
CA GLY A 17 -37.25 -36.03 -6.03
C GLY A 17 -36.96 -34.89 -6.99
N GLY A 18 -37.60 -34.82 -8.14
CA GLY A 18 -37.36 -33.80 -9.18
C GLY A 18 -37.61 -32.38 -8.68
N ALA A 19 -38.60 -32.13 -7.83
CA ALA A 19 -38.92 -30.82 -7.28
C ALA A 19 -37.84 -30.27 -6.34
N LEU A 20 -37.21 -31.13 -5.53
CA LEU A 20 -36.13 -30.75 -4.62
C LEU A 20 -34.86 -30.43 -5.40
N ARG A 21 -34.57 -31.22 -6.44
CA ARG A 21 -33.46 -30.96 -7.38
C ARG A 21 -33.61 -29.63 -8.10
N ALA A 22 -34.81 -29.31 -8.59
CA ALA A 22 -35.11 -28.04 -9.25
C ALA A 22 -34.96 -26.84 -8.30
N ARG A 23 -35.41 -26.97 -7.04
CA ARG A 23 -35.24 -25.92 -6.00
C ARG A 23 -33.76 -25.72 -5.65
N LEU A 24 -32.97 -26.80 -5.57
CA LEU A 24 -31.53 -26.73 -5.28
C LEU A 24 -30.79 -26.05 -6.45
N GLN A 25 -31.10 -26.42 -7.69
CA GLN A 25 -30.53 -25.78 -8.88
C GLN A 25 -30.90 -24.31 -9.00
N ALA A 26 -32.14 -23.93 -8.70
CA ALA A 26 -32.56 -22.53 -8.66
C ALA A 26 -31.87 -21.73 -7.54
N GLY A 27 -31.60 -22.36 -6.40
CA GLY A 27 -30.80 -21.78 -5.30
C GLY A 27 -29.35 -21.53 -5.70
N ILE A 28 -28.71 -22.53 -6.30
CA ILE A 28 -27.33 -22.43 -6.83
C ILE A 28 -27.25 -21.33 -7.90
N GLY A 29 -28.19 -21.28 -8.85
CA GLY A 29 -28.24 -20.27 -9.90
C GLY A 29 -28.32 -18.84 -9.35
N ARG A 30 -29.10 -18.61 -8.30
CA ARG A 30 -29.18 -17.30 -7.63
C ARG A 30 -27.85 -16.95 -6.95
N ALA A 31 -27.25 -17.86 -6.20
CA ALA A 31 -26.00 -17.63 -5.51
C ALA A 31 -24.85 -17.33 -6.49
N LEU A 32 -24.79 -18.01 -7.62
CA LEU A 32 -23.81 -17.73 -8.67
C LEU A 32 -24.04 -16.37 -9.34
N SER A 33 -25.31 -15.99 -9.58
CA SER A 33 -25.64 -14.66 -10.10
C SER A 33 -25.25 -13.53 -9.16
N GLU A 34 -25.46 -13.73 -7.85
CA GLU A 34 -25.00 -12.79 -6.80
C GLU A 34 -23.48 -12.71 -6.72
N ALA A 35 -22.77 -13.83 -6.84
CA ALA A 35 -21.32 -13.89 -6.89
C ALA A 35 -20.75 -13.17 -8.10
N GLU A 36 -21.34 -13.38 -9.29
CA GLU A 36 -20.97 -12.68 -10.53
C GLU A 36 -21.24 -11.18 -10.43
N SER A 37 -22.39 -10.78 -9.89
CA SER A 37 -22.75 -9.38 -9.66
C SER A 37 -21.77 -8.71 -8.71
N PHE A 38 -21.40 -9.40 -7.60
CA PHE A 38 -20.36 -8.93 -6.69
C PHE A 38 -19.02 -8.72 -7.42
N TYR A 39 -18.56 -9.72 -8.19
CA TYR A 39 -17.30 -9.60 -8.93
C TYR A 39 -17.30 -8.40 -9.87
N ARG A 40 -18.36 -8.24 -10.69
CA ARG A 40 -18.48 -7.10 -11.60
C ARG A 40 -18.52 -5.76 -10.86
N GLY A 41 -19.14 -5.71 -9.69
CA GLY A 41 -19.18 -4.52 -8.85
C GLY A 41 -17.83 -4.13 -8.25
N VAL A 42 -17.00 -5.11 -7.84
CA VAL A 42 -15.70 -4.85 -7.26
C VAL A 42 -14.55 -4.85 -8.28
N ARG A 43 -14.79 -5.35 -9.50
CA ARG A 43 -13.76 -5.47 -10.54
C ARG A 43 -12.98 -4.18 -10.83
N PRO A 44 -13.61 -2.99 -10.84
CA PRO A 44 -12.89 -1.74 -11.02
C PRO A 44 -11.90 -1.41 -9.89
N TRP A 45 -12.00 -2.13 -8.76
CA TRP A 45 -11.17 -1.96 -7.56
C TRP A 45 -10.17 -3.10 -7.36
N LEU A 46 -10.09 -4.02 -8.33
CA LEU A 46 -9.21 -5.17 -8.29
C LEU A 46 -8.32 -5.17 -9.54
N LEU A 47 -7.09 -5.64 -9.41
CA LEU A 47 -6.28 -6.00 -10.56
C LEU A 47 -5.88 -7.48 -10.45
N VAL A 48 -6.27 -8.27 -11.44
CA VAL A 48 -5.68 -9.59 -11.69
C VAL A 48 -4.55 -9.38 -12.68
N ARG A 49 -3.34 -9.78 -12.31
CA ARG A 49 -2.14 -9.67 -13.13
C ARG A 49 -1.60 -11.06 -13.42
N GLU A 50 -1.55 -11.40 -14.72
CA GLU A 50 -1.19 -12.74 -15.19
C GLU A 50 0.32 -13.00 -15.08
N GLU A 51 1.16 -11.99 -15.25
CA GLU A 51 2.62 -12.08 -15.29
C GLU A 51 3.24 -12.72 -14.05
N ASP A 52 2.60 -12.58 -12.93
CA ASP A 52 3.03 -13.15 -11.65
C ASP A 52 1.88 -13.80 -10.88
N ALA A 53 0.76 -14.04 -11.56
CA ALA A 53 -0.44 -14.68 -11.02
C ALA A 53 -0.90 -14.07 -9.69
N VAL A 54 -1.07 -12.75 -9.66
CA VAL A 54 -1.50 -12.06 -8.44
C VAL A 54 -2.84 -11.35 -8.61
N LEU A 55 -3.60 -11.33 -7.51
CA LEU A 55 -4.70 -10.43 -7.28
C LEU A 55 -4.20 -9.28 -6.42
N ILE A 56 -4.31 -8.06 -6.92
CA ILE A 56 -3.99 -6.84 -6.18
C ILE A 56 -5.30 -6.18 -5.75
N VAL A 57 -5.45 -5.98 -4.45
CA VAL A 57 -6.55 -5.24 -3.83
C VAL A 57 -5.98 -3.95 -3.25
N PRO A 58 -6.18 -2.82 -3.91
CA PRO A 58 -5.64 -1.55 -3.45
C PRO A 58 -6.01 -1.23 -1.98
N PRO A 59 -5.13 -0.54 -1.23
CA PRO A 59 -3.88 0.04 -1.75
C PRO A 59 -2.70 -0.92 -1.82
N ASN A 60 -2.65 -2.01 -1.05
CA ASN A 60 -1.41 -2.78 -0.88
C ASN A 60 -1.62 -4.26 -0.47
N ARG A 61 -2.79 -4.82 -0.68
CA ARG A 61 -3.01 -6.24 -0.42
C ARG A 61 -2.80 -7.05 -1.69
N VAL A 62 -1.96 -8.07 -1.61
CA VAL A 62 -1.59 -8.91 -2.74
C VAL A 62 -1.75 -10.37 -2.35
N TYR A 63 -2.38 -11.12 -3.23
CA TYR A 63 -2.65 -12.55 -3.06
C TYR A 63 -2.18 -13.30 -4.28
N LYS A 64 -1.56 -14.46 -4.11
CA LYS A 64 -1.27 -15.38 -5.22
C LYS A 64 -2.53 -16.10 -5.64
N LEU A 65 -2.75 -16.17 -6.94
CA LEU A 65 -3.84 -16.95 -7.54
C LEU A 65 -3.32 -18.29 -8.06
N GLY A 66 -4.12 -19.34 -7.88
CA GLY A 66 -3.93 -20.60 -8.58
C GLY A 66 -4.36 -20.48 -10.05
N GLY A 67 -3.90 -21.39 -10.90
CA GLY A 67 -4.20 -21.35 -12.34
C GLY A 67 -5.70 -21.37 -12.66
N SER A 68 -6.52 -22.08 -11.89
CA SER A 68 -7.99 -22.11 -12.07
C SER A 68 -8.64 -20.77 -11.76
N ALA A 69 -8.18 -20.08 -10.70
CA ALA A 69 -8.71 -18.75 -10.34
C ALA A 69 -8.27 -17.69 -11.32
N LEU A 70 -7.04 -17.77 -11.82
CA LEU A 70 -6.52 -16.88 -12.85
C LEU A 70 -7.35 -17.01 -14.14
N GLY A 71 -7.53 -18.26 -14.63
CA GLY A 71 -8.36 -18.52 -15.81
C GLY A 71 -9.81 -18.09 -15.65
N LEU A 72 -10.41 -18.31 -14.46
CA LEU A 72 -11.76 -17.85 -14.16
C LEU A 72 -11.88 -16.33 -14.19
N SER A 73 -10.91 -15.62 -13.60
CA SER A 73 -10.90 -14.15 -13.60
C SER A 73 -10.77 -13.60 -15.02
N SER A 74 -9.85 -14.13 -15.84
CA SER A 74 -9.67 -13.75 -17.24
C SER A 74 -10.93 -14.04 -18.06
N TYR A 75 -11.60 -15.18 -17.84
CA TYR A 75 -12.87 -15.52 -18.49
C TYR A 75 -13.98 -14.51 -18.17
N LEU A 76 -14.14 -14.14 -16.89
CA LEU A 76 -15.15 -13.16 -16.47
C LEU A 76 -14.83 -11.76 -16.97
N ASP A 77 -13.55 -11.38 -17.03
CA ASP A 77 -13.09 -10.10 -17.57
C ASP A 77 -13.34 -9.99 -19.10
N ALA A 78 -13.31 -11.11 -19.81
CA ALA A 78 -13.70 -11.21 -21.21
C ALA A 78 -15.23 -11.19 -21.44
N GLY A 79 -16.03 -11.04 -20.38
CA GLY A 79 -17.48 -10.99 -20.44
C GLY A 79 -18.18 -12.34 -20.27
N GLY A 80 -17.44 -13.40 -19.95
CA GLY A 80 -17.98 -14.71 -19.67
C GLY A 80 -18.97 -14.72 -18.50
N ARG A 81 -19.83 -15.71 -18.42
CA ARG A 81 -20.84 -15.87 -17.36
C ARG A 81 -20.60 -17.16 -16.61
N LEU A 82 -20.78 -17.14 -15.29
CA LEU A 82 -20.61 -18.35 -14.47
C LEU A 82 -21.56 -19.47 -14.88
N ALA A 83 -22.76 -19.12 -15.34
CA ALA A 83 -23.75 -20.10 -15.77
C ALA A 83 -23.33 -20.91 -17.03
N ASP A 84 -22.41 -20.39 -17.83
CA ASP A 84 -21.95 -20.99 -19.08
C ASP A 84 -20.72 -21.90 -18.90
N LEU A 85 -20.19 -21.98 -17.67
CA LEU A 85 -19.06 -22.84 -17.34
C LEU A 85 -19.45 -24.33 -17.35
N PRO A 86 -18.54 -25.23 -17.74
CA PRO A 86 -18.77 -26.66 -17.66
C PRO A 86 -18.81 -27.17 -16.23
N GLY A 87 -19.47 -28.30 -16.03
CA GLY A 87 -19.46 -29.05 -14.79
C GLY A 87 -18.09 -29.66 -14.45
N SER A 88 -17.98 -30.27 -13.31
CA SER A 88 -16.73 -30.93 -12.83
C SER A 88 -16.27 -32.07 -13.73
N ASP A 89 -17.17 -32.66 -14.52
CA ASP A 89 -16.90 -33.71 -15.51
C ASP A 89 -16.63 -33.17 -16.94
N GLY A 90 -16.56 -31.84 -17.11
CA GLY A 90 -16.32 -31.16 -18.38
C GLY A 90 -17.54 -31.08 -19.29
N ARG A 91 -18.71 -31.57 -18.89
CA ARG A 91 -19.95 -31.49 -19.68
C ARG A 91 -20.61 -30.11 -19.54
N PRO A 92 -21.40 -29.69 -20.54
CA PRO A 92 -22.16 -28.45 -20.45
C PRO A 92 -23.09 -28.43 -19.25
N GLY A 93 -23.08 -27.30 -18.52
CA GLY A 93 -23.90 -27.05 -17.34
C GLY A 93 -23.18 -27.35 -16.03
N LEU A 94 -23.32 -26.43 -15.09
CA LEU A 94 -22.70 -26.53 -13.76
C LEU A 94 -23.36 -27.63 -12.92
N ASP A 95 -22.54 -28.53 -12.40
CA ASP A 95 -22.95 -29.46 -11.35
C ASP A 95 -22.74 -28.88 -9.94
N ALA A 96 -23.30 -29.53 -8.93
CA ALA A 96 -23.23 -29.04 -7.56
C ALA A 96 -21.78 -28.97 -7.00
N PRO A 97 -20.85 -29.91 -7.27
CA PRO A 97 -19.46 -29.81 -6.86
C PRO A 97 -18.77 -28.57 -7.45
N ARG A 98 -18.91 -28.32 -8.75
CA ARG A 98 -18.30 -27.17 -9.43
C ARG A 98 -18.88 -25.85 -8.95
N ALA A 99 -20.19 -25.79 -8.78
CA ALA A 99 -20.84 -24.62 -8.20
C ALA A 99 -20.36 -24.31 -6.79
N ALA A 100 -20.20 -25.32 -5.95
CA ALA A 100 -19.67 -25.13 -4.58
C ALA A 100 -18.21 -24.65 -4.57
N GLU A 101 -17.38 -25.10 -5.52
CA GLU A 101 -16.01 -24.62 -5.70
C GLU A 101 -15.98 -23.13 -6.09
N LEU A 102 -16.78 -22.75 -7.08
CA LEU A 102 -16.90 -21.35 -7.53
C LEU A 102 -17.39 -20.44 -6.41
N LEU A 103 -18.44 -20.81 -5.70
CA LEU A 103 -18.98 -20.02 -4.59
C LEU A 103 -17.94 -19.82 -3.48
N ARG A 104 -17.15 -20.86 -3.14
CA ARG A 104 -16.04 -20.71 -2.18
C ARG A 104 -15.00 -19.72 -2.67
N PHE A 105 -14.62 -19.76 -3.94
CA PHE A 105 -13.69 -18.77 -4.49
C PHE A 105 -14.22 -17.35 -4.33
N PHE A 106 -15.50 -17.09 -4.61
CA PHE A 106 -16.08 -15.74 -4.47
C PHE A 106 -16.25 -15.32 -2.99
N GLU A 107 -16.49 -16.24 -2.08
CA GLU A 107 -16.45 -15.96 -0.63
C GLU A 107 -15.04 -15.54 -0.18
N GLU A 108 -14.02 -16.25 -0.62
CA GLU A 108 -12.62 -15.92 -0.37
C GLU A 108 -12.23 -14.58 -1.01
N LEU A 109 -12.65 -14.32 -2.24
CA LEU A 109 -12.44 -13.05 -2.93
C LEU A 109 -13.10 -11.89 -2.19
N ARG A 110 -14.31 -12.09 -1.69
CA ARG A 110 -15.02 -11.10 -0.86
C ARG A 110 -14.27 -10.84 0.44
N ALA A 111 -13.81 -11.88 1.11
CA ALA A 111 -13.01 -11.74 2.32
C ALA A 111 -11.70 -10.98 2.05
N ALA A 112 -11.01 -11.29 0.95
CA ALA A 112 -9.81 -10.57 0.51
C ALA A 112 -10.10 -9.10 0.23
N TYR A 113 -11.20 -8.81 -0.48
CA TYR A 113 -11.62 -7.44 -0.79
C TYR A 113 -11.98 -6.64 0.48
N GLU A 114 -12.69 -7.23 1.40
CA GLU A 114 -13.09 -6.60 2.66
C GLU A 114 -11.96 -6.57 3.72
N GLY A 115 -10.84 -7.22 3.46
CA GLY A 115 -9.71 -7.31 4.39
C GLY A 115 -9.98 -8.19 5.61
N ARG A 116 -10.89 -9.14 5.48
CA ARG A 116 -11.19 -10.16 6.48
C ARG A 116 -10.37 -11.43 6.24
N ALA A 117 -10.09 -12.17 7.30
CA ALA A 117 -9.60 -13.53 7.13
C ALA A 117 -10.73 -14.41 6.54
N PRO A 118 -10.43 -15.34 5.62
CA PRO A 118 -11.44 -16.26 5.11
C PRO A 118 -12.03 -17.13 6.22
N ALA A 119 -13.31 -17.47 6.10
CA ALA A 119 -13.95 -18.39 7.02
C ALA A 119 -13.23 -19.75 7.01
N GLY A 120 -12.79 -20.21 8.18
CA GLY A 120 -12.04 -21.47 8.33
C GLY A 120 -10.51 -21.35 8.29
N SER A 121 -9.96 -20.14 8.32
CA SER A 121 -8.53 -19.97 8.61
C SER A 121 -8.27 -20.35 10.07
N ALA A 122 -7.63 -21.51 10.28
CA ALA A 122 -7.19 -21.94 11.61
C ALA A 122 -6.01 -21.09 12.09
N PRO A 123 -5.81 -20.93 13.41
CA PRO A 123 -4.69 -20.20 13.98
C PRO A 123 -3.31 -20.77 13.58
N ASP A 124 -3.26 -22.03 13.17
CA ASP A 124 -2.06 -22.75 12.72
C ASP A 124 -1.68 -22.47 11.26
N GLY A 125 -2.43 -21.63 10.56
CA GLY A 125 -2.15 -21.26 9.16
C GLY A 125 -2.40 -22.39 8.14
N LYS A 126 -2.97 -23.56 8.54
CA LYS A 126 -3.12 -24.72 7.66
C LYS A 126 -4.46 -24.81 6.92
N SER A 127 -5.44 -24.01 7.27
CA SER A 127 -6.75 -23.99 6.61
C SER A 127 -7.12 -22.57 6.20
N GLY A 128 -7.18 -22.25 4.94
CA GLY A 128 -7.56 -20.97 4.39
C GLY A 128 -7.38 -20.97 2.89
N PHE A 129 -8.05 -20.16 2.13
CA PHE A 129 -7.92 -20.01 0.68
C PHE A 129 -7.61 -21.32 -0.09
N ALA A 130 -8.57 -22.24 -0.16
CA ALA A 130 -8.36 -23.51 -0.84
C ALA A 130 -8.92 -23.52 -2.27
N ALA A 131 -9.81 -22.59 -2.60
CA ALA A 131 -10.62 -22.69 -3.83
C ALA A 131 -10.08 -21.89 -5.01
N GLY A 132 -8.97 -21.14 -4.86
CA GLY A 132 -8.44 -20.36 -5.97
C GLY A 132 -7.20 -19.55 -5.63
N PHE A 133 -6.90 -19.43 -4.34
CA PHE A 133 -5.72 -18.74 -3.86
C PHE A 133 -4.59 -19.73 -3.59
N ALA A 134 -3.43 -19.48 -4.18
CA ALA A 134 -2.27 -20.33 -3.97
C ALA A 134 -1.56 -19.94 -2.67
N ARG A 135 -1.27 -20.93 -1.83
CA ARG A 135 -0.37 -20.76 -0.68
C ARG A 135 1.05 -21.01 -1.14
N VAL A 136 1.79 -19.94 -1.30
CA VAL A 136 3.21 -19.99 -1.60
C VAL A 136 3.97 -19.27 -0.49
N PRO A 137 5.17 -19.71 -0.13
CA PRO A 137 6.03 -18.93 0.75
C PRO A 137 6.24 -17.55 0.18
N TYR A 138 6.26 -16.54 1.05
CA TYR A 138 6.68 -15.21 0.62
C TYR A 138 8.18 -15.24 0.36
N ASP A 139 8.60 -14.78 -0.81
CA ASP A 139 10.01 -14.62 -1.20
C ASP A 139 10.19 -13.32 -2.00
N PHE A 140 11.42 -13.05 -2.45
CA PHE A 140 11.74 -11.86 -3.25
C PHE A 140 11.14 -11.89 -4.67
N ASP A 141 10.61 -13.02 -5.12
CA ASP A 141 9.95 -13.18 -6.41
C ASP A 141 8.43 -13.32 -6.29
N PHE A 142 7.89 -13.06 -5.08
CA PHE A 142 6.45 -13.09 -4.84
C PHE A 142 5.70 -12.18 -5.83
N THR A 143 6.27 -11.02 -6.15
CA THR A 143 5.81 -10.15 -7.25
C THR A 143 6.97 -9.89 -8.22
N ARG A 144 6.71 -9.97 -9.52
CA ARG A 144 7.71 -9.62 -10.55
C ARG A 144 7.72 -8.13 -10.85
N LEU A 145 6.54 -7.53 -10.93
CA LEU A 145 6.32 -6.12 -11.24
C LEU A 145 5.90 -5.36 -9.97
N PRO A 146 6.00 -4.02 -9.95
CA PRO A 146 5.56 -3.23 -8.80
C PRO A 146 4.05 -3.39 -8.55
N ILE A 147 3.62 -3.08 -7.33
CA ILE A 147 2.22 -3.14 -6.90
C ILE A 147 1.57 -1.77 -6.99
N LEU A 148 2.35 -0.75 -6.67
CA LEU A 148 1.91 0.64 -6.73
C LEU A 148 3.04 1.53 -7.24
N GLY A 149 2.65 2.73 -7.69
CA GLY A 149 3.57 3.73 -8.18
C GLY A 149 3.46 5.04 -7.42
N GLU A 150 4.54 5.78 -7.41
CA GLU A 150 4.58 7.18 -7.02
C GLU A 150 5.25 7.98 -8.14
N VAL A 151 4.62 9.08 -8.52
CA VAL A 151 5.20 10.03 -9.47
C VAL A 151 5.36 11.39 -8.79
N ALA A 152 6.61 11.80 -8.60
CA ALA A 152 6.95 13.11 -8.08
C ALA A 152 6.87 14.11 -9.23
N LEU A 153 5.73 14.83 -9.35
CA LEU A 153 5.47 15.72 -10.48
C LEU A 153 6.40 16.93 -10.52
N THR A 154 6.87 17.37 -9.37
CA THR A 154 7.72 18.54 -9.17
C THR A 154 8.50 18.40 -7.88
N TYR A 155 9.66 19.03 -7.77
CA TYR A 155 10.33 19.24 -6.50
C TYR A 155 10.11 20.64 -5.92
N ARG A 156 9.37 21.52 -6.61
CA ARG A 156 8.91 22.77 -6.03
C ARG A 156 7.95 22.50 -4.88
N CYS A 157 8.09 23.24 -3.81
CA CYS A 157 7.23 23.15 -2.63
C CYS A 157 7.03 24.52 -1.99
N ASN A 158 5.85 24.76 -1.45
CA ASN A 158 5.51 25.96 -0.71
C ASN A 158 5.80 25.84 0.80
N GLU A 159 6.38 24.72 1.23
CA GLU A 159 6.84 24.47 2.60
C GLU A 159 8.32 24.08 2.63
N ARG A 160 8.95 24.18 3.81
CA ARG A 160 10.37 23.94 4.03
C ARG A 160 10.61 22.93 5.13
N CYS A 161 9.90 21.79 5.07
CA CYS A 161 9.94 20.75 6.09
C CYS A 161 11.37 20.35 6.42
N ARG A 162 11.70 20.30 7.70
CA ARG A 162 13.02 19.94 8.23
C ARG A 162 13.42 18.49 7.88
N PHE A 163 12.42 17.63 7.78
CA PHE A 163 12.57 16.19 7.49
C PHE A 163 12.41 15.86 6.00
N CYS A 164 12.37 16.83 5.09
CA CYS A 164 12.06 16.61 3.69
C CYS A 164 13.08 15.71 3.00
N TYR A 165 12.65 14.51 2.64
CA TYR A 165 13.49 13.51 1.96
C TYR A 165 13.92 13.93 0.55
N ALA A 166 13.11 14.75 -0.14
CA ALA A 166 13.39 15.23 -1.48
C ALA A 166 14.27 16.50 -1.48
N GLY A 167 14.45 17.14 -0.31
CA GLY A 167 15.21 18.40 -0.20
C GLY A 167 14.54 19.55 -0.95
N CYS A 168 13.20 19.56 -1.05
CA CYS A 168 12.43 20.58 -1.74
C CYS A 168 12.59 21.96 -1.10
N GLY A 169 12.63 23.05 -1.91
CA GLY A 169 12.83 24.44 -1.49
C GLY A 169 14.27 24.94 -1.69
N GLU A 170 14.54 26.19 -1.45
CA GLU A 170 15.63 27.11 -1.86
C GLU A 170 17.07 26.61 -2.14
N SER A 171 17.44 25.40 -1.79
CA SER A 171 18.82 24.94 -1.98
C SER A 171 18.85 23.44 -2.26
N GLY A 172 18.83 23.02 -3.46
CA GLY A 172 18.96 21.62 -3.81
C GLY A 172 18.25 21.29 -5.12
N ARG A 173 17.26 20.39 -5.04
CA ARG A 173 16.58 19.88 -6.24
C ARG A 173 15.65 20.89 -6.92
N ASP A 174 15.30 22.02 -6.25
CA ASP A 174 14.49 23.12 -6.83
C ASP A 174 15.26 23.95 -7.86
N ALA A 175 16.59 23.97 -7.80
CA ALA A 175 17.41 24.76 -8.74
C ALA A 175 17.26 24.30 -10.21
N ASP A 176 16.73 23.09 -10.41
CA ASP A 176 16.54 22.46 -11.73
C ASP A 176 15.06 22.51 -12.21
N ALA A 177 14.26 23.51 -11.82
CA ALA A 177 12.86 23.62 -12.25
C ALA A 177 12.69 23.60 -13.79
N GLY A 178 13.73 23.96 -14.54
CA GLY A 178 13.77 23.89 -16.01
C GLY A 178 13.89 22.47 -16.58
N ALA A 179 14.14 21.47 -15.75
CA ALA A 179 14.30 20.06 -16.16
C ALA A 179 13.10 19.17 -15.82
N GLU A 180 11.99 19.74 -15.30
CA GLU A 180 10.76 18.97 -15.02
C GLU A 180 10.08 18.55 -16.31
N LEU A 181 9.51 17.33 -16.29
CA LEU A 181 8.76 16.80 -17.42
C LEU A 181 7.56 17.69 -17.77
N SER A 182 7.34 17.87 -19.08
CA SER A 182 6.13 18.46 -19.64
C SER A 182 4.91 17.58 -19.38
N THR A 183 3.72 18.15 -19.59
CA THR A 183 2.44 17.42 -19.49
C THR A 183 2.41 16.17 -20.38
N ASP A 184 2.91 16.28 -21.61
CA ASP A 184 2.90 15.16 -22.56
C ASP A 184 3.91 14.06 -22.17
N GLU A 185 5.06 14.41 -21.64
CA GLU A 185 6.02 13.44 -21.10
C GLU A 185 5.45 12.74 -19.86
N TRP A 186 4.76 13.45 -18.98
CA TRP A 186 4.04 12.83 -17.86
C TRP A 186 2.94 11.88 -18.34
N LYS A 187 2.21 12.21 -19.37
CA LYS A 187 1.23 11.28 -19.98
C LYS A 187 1.92 10.01 -20.51
N ARG A 188 3.12 10.11 -21.07
CA ARG A 188 3.93 8.94 -21.46
C ARG A 188 4.30 8.08 -20.25
N VAL A 189 4.76 8.70 -19.15
CA VAL A 189 5.05 8.00 -17.89
C VAL A 189 3.81 7.30 -17.34
N ILE A 190 2.67 7.99 -17.29
CA ILE A 190 1.40 7.39 -16.81
C ILE A 190 0.99 6.20 -17.69
N ARG A 191 1.17 6.29 -19.00
CA ARG A 191 0.91 5.16 -19.92
C ARG A 191 1.87 3.99 -19.65
N MET A 192 3.16 4.24 -19.44
CA MET A 192 4.14 3.22 -19.06
C MET A 192 3.74 2.52 -17.74
N LEU A 193 3.26 3.27 -16.73
CA LEU A 193 2.77 2.68 -15.49
C LEU A 193 1.60 1.71 -15.73
N LYS A 194 0.72 2.02 -16.69
CA LYS A 194 -0.38 1.17 -17.11
C LYS A 194 0.09 -0.07 -17.88
N ASP A 195 0.86 0.15 -18.95
CA ASP A 195 1.06 -0.85 -19.98
C ASP A 195 2.27 -1.75 -19.70
N GLU A 196 3.33 -1.22 -19.07
CA GLU A 196 4.58 -1.95 -18.79
C GLU A 196 4.72 -2.31 -17.31
N ALA A 197 4.54 -1.37 -16.39
CA ALA A 197 4.58 -1.65 -14.95
C ALA A 197 3.34 -2.38 -14.44
N LYS A 198 2.22 -2.31 -15.19
CA LYS A 198 0.96 -3.02 -14.92
C LYS A 198 0.47 -2.84 -13.48
N ILE A 199 0.46 -1.58 -13.03
CA ILE A 199 -0.06 -1.21 -11.72
C ILE A 199 -1.50 -0.69 -11.83
N PRO A 200 -2.37 -0.95 -10.84
CA PRO A 200 -3.75 -0.42 -10.85
C PRO A 200 -3.87 0.96 -10.23
N PHE A 201 -2.85 1.35 -9.45
CA PHE A 201 -2.93 2.47 -8.53
C PHE A 201 -1.56 3.15 -8.39
N PHE A 202 -1.55 4.49 -8.41
CA PHE A 202 -0.35 5.27 -8.12
C PHE A 202 -0.70 6.56 -7.40
N SER A 203 0.32 7.25 -6.86
CA SER A 203 0.16 8.54 -6.20
C SER A 203 0.89 9.64 -6.97
N PHE A 204 0.20 10.75 -7.19
CA PHE A 204 0.85 12.01 -7.49
C PHE A 204 1.45 12.57 -6.21
N THR A 205 2.74 12.90 -6.26
CA THR A 205 3.53 13.40 -5.13
C THR A 205 4.61 14.37 -5.63
N GLY A 206 5.64 14.60 -4.84
CA GLY A 206 6.80 15.41 -5.19
C GLY A 206 7.21 16.29 -4.03
N GLY A 207 7.44 17.59 -4.30
CA GLY A 207 7.39 18.66 -3.31
C GLY A 207 5.94 18.91 -2.96
N GLU A 208 5.27 19.82 -3.69
CA GLU A 208 3.82 19.99 -3.57
C GLU A 208 3.16 19.87 -4.96
N PRO A 209 2.44 18.77 -5.23
CA PRO A 209 1.84 18.56 -6.55
C PRO A 209 0.76 19.59 -6.91
N LEU A 210 0.12 20.23 -5.93
CA LEU A 210 -0.86 21.30 -6.16
C LEU A 210 -0.25 22.58 -6.78
N LEU A 211 1.09 22.69 -6.82
CA LEU A 211 1.77 23.76 -7.55
C LEU A 211 1.80 23.54 -9.07
N ARG A 212 1.53 22.30 -9.53
CA ARG A 212 1.45 22.00 -10.95
C ARG A 212 0.11 22.45 -11.52
N PRO A 213 0.10 23.29 -12.58
CA PRO A 213 -1.14 23.75 -13.19
C PRO A 213 -1.86 22.68 -14.00
N ASP A 214 -1.15 21.63 -14.44
CA ASP A 214 -1.65 20.54 -15.27
C ASP A 214 -2.04 19.27 -14.46
N LEU A 215 -2.06 19.35 -13.12
CA LEU A 215 -2.37 18.20 -12.27
C LEU A 215 -3.74 17.56 -12.59
N GLU A 216 -4.78 18.39 -12.79
CA GLU A 216 -6.11 17.90 -13.14
C GLU A 216 -6.15 17.24 -14.50
N GLU A 217 -5.41 17.76 -15.47
CA GLU A 217 -5.29 17.14 -16.80
C GLU A 217 -4.62 15.76 -16.71
N LEU A 218 -3.55 15.64 -15.93
CA LEU A 218 -2.85 14.37 -15.69
C LEU A 218 -3.74 13.37 -14.94
N ALA A 219 -4.52 13.83 -13.96
CA ALA A 219 -5.47 12.99 -13.23
C ALA A 219 -6.59 12.46 -14.15
N ALA A 220 -7.16 13.34 -14.98
CA ALA A 220 -8.18 12.94 -15.95
C ALA A 220 -7.62 11.96 -16.99
N TYR A 221 -6.39 12.15 -17.43
CA TYR A 221 -5.71 11.23 -18.33
C TYR A 221 -5.50 9.85 -17.69
N ALA A 222 -5.00 9.80 -16.44
CA ALA A 222 -4.85 8.54 -15.71
C ALA A 222 -6.18 7.79 -15.59
N ARG A 223 -7.25 8.51 -15.23
CA ARG A 223 -8.60 7.96 -15.14
C ARG A 223 -9.10 7.41 -16.49
N SER A 224 -8.82 8.10 -17.61
CA SER A 224 -9.21 7.64 -18.95
C SER A 224 -8.53 6.32 -19.34
N LEU A 225 -7.37 6.02 -18.76
CA LEU A 225 -6.66 4.76 -18.91
C LEU A 225 -7.15 3.67 -17.93
N GLY A 226 -8.11 3.97 -17.05
CA GLY A 226 -8.58 3.07 -16.00
C GLY A 226 -7.64 2.96 -14.79
N LEU A 227 -6.63 3.84 -14.70
CA LEU A 227 -5.77 3.94 -13.52
C LEU A 227 -6.46 4.78 -12.42
N ARG A 228 -6.18 4.43 -11.17
CA ARG A 228 -6.59 5.23 -10.02
C ARG A 228 -5.42 6.03 -9.50
N ALA A 229 -5.64 7.32 -9.32
CA ALA A 229 -4.64 8.23 -8.79
C ALA A 229 -5.02 8.69 -7.38
N ASN A 230 -4.06 8.64 -6.48
CA ASN A 230 -4.10 9.26 -5.17
C ASN A 230 -3.30 10.57 -5.19
N LEU A 231 -3.64 11.50 -4.34
CA LEU A 231 -2.89 12.74 -4.15
C LEU A 231 -2.15 12.69 -2.81
N ILE A 232 -0.82 12.84 -2.83
CA ILE A 232 -0.01 13.06 -1.61
C ILE A 232 0.36 14.54 -1.59
N THR A 233 -0.11 15.28 -0.59
CA THR A 233 -0.02 16.75 -0.52
C THR A 233 0.14 17.23 0.92
N ASN A 234 0.74 18.39 1.10
CA ASN A 234 0.68 19.11 2.39
C ASN A 234 -0.71 19.73 2.65
N GLY A 235 -1.58 19.77 1.66
CA GLY A 235 -2.96 20.24 1.74
C GLY A 235 -3.12 21.75 1.82
N SER A 236 -2.06 22.51 2.00
CA SER A 236 -2.13 23.96 2.28
C SER A 236 -2.68 24.79 1.12
N LEU A 237 -2.65 24.25 -0.11
CA LEU A 237 -3.17 24.87 -1.33
C LEU A 237 -4.54 24.29 -1.76
N ALA A 238 -5.11 23.36 -1.01
CA ALA A 238 -6.39 22.73 -1.32
C ALA A 238 -7.55 23.62 -0.91
N THR A 239 -7.95 24.56 -1.77
CA THR A 239 -9.19 25.33 -1.60
C THR A 239 -10.41 24.51 -2.00
N GLY A 240 -11.63 24.94 -1.62
CA GLY A 240 -12.86 24.26 -2.02
C GLY A 240 -13.02 24.14 -3.55
N ALA A 241 -12.68 25.20 -4.30
CA ALA A 241 -12.71 25.18 -5.77
C ALA A 241 -11.68 24.19 -6.34
N ARG A 242 -10.44 24.19 -5.81
CA ARG A 242 -9.40 23.27 -6.25
C ARG A 242 -9.76 21.81 -5.95
N ALA A 243 -10.30 21.56 -4.75
CA ALA A 243 -10.74 20.22 -4.34
C ALA A 243 -11.88 19.68 -5.25
N ALA A 244 -12.85 20.53 -5.61
CA ALA A 244 -13.91 20.17 -6.53
C ALA A 244 -13.36 19.83 -7.95
N SER A 245 -12.40 20.62 -8.43
CA SER A 245 -11.73 20.37 -9.72
C SER A 245 -10.96 19.05 -9.71
N LEU A 246 -10.18 18.76 -8.66
CA LEU A 246 -9.48 17.50 -8.48
C LEU A 246 -10.43 16.29 -8.45
N LYS A 247 -11.55 16.41 -7.74
CA LYS A 247 -12.58 15.35 -7.71
C LYS A 247 -13.19 15.09 -9.09
N ALA A 248 -13.52 16.16 -9.81
CA ALA A 248 -14.04 16.06 -11.18
C ALA A 248 -13.02 15.40 -12.13
N ALA A 249 -11.73 15.69 -11.96
CA ALA A 249 -10.64 15.08 -12.71
C ALA A 249 -10.40 13.60 -12.37
N GLY A 250 -10.92 13.09 -11.24
CA GLY A 250 -10.81 11.67 -10.88
C GLY A 250 -9.91 11.35 -9.71
N ILE A 251 -9.53 12.35 -8.90
CA ILE A 251 -8.87 12.12 -7.62
C ILE A 251 -9.94 11.72 -6.59
N ASP A 252 -9.94 10.46 -6.20
CA ASP A 252 -10.89 9.90 -5.21
C ASP A 252 -10.31 9.84 -3.80
N THR A 253 -8.98 9.82 -3.67
CA THR A 253 -8.28 9.70 -2.38
C THR A 253 -7.15 10.72 -2.28
N ALA A 254 -6.91 11.19 -1.07
CA ALA A 254 -5.76 12.03 -0.76
C ALA A 254 -5.10 11.60 0.55
N GLN A 255 -3.77 11.60 0.56
CA GLN A 255 -2.96 11.49 1.77
C GLN A 255 -2.40 12.89 2.08
N VAL A 256 -2.84 13.46 3.19
CA VAL A 256 -2.44 14.81 3.60
C VAL A 256 -1.42 14.73 4.72
N SER A 257 -0.29 15.41 4.55
CA SER A 257 0.77 15.48 5.57
C SER A 257 0.31 16.32 6.76
N LEU A 258 0.28 15.72 7.95
CA LEU A 258 -0.06 16.41 9.20
C LEU A 258 0.88 15.91 10.31
N GLU A 259 1.89 16.70 10.64
CA GLU A 259 3.01 16.26 11.45
C GLU A 259 2.75 16.31 12.95
N SER A 260 1.72 17.06 13.38
CA SER A 260 1.31 17.18 14.78
C SER A 260 -0.12 17.70 14.87
N PRO A 261 -0.91 17.31 15.89
CA PRO A 261 -2.13 18.01 16.26
C PRO A 261 -1.87 19.38 16.89
N ASP A 262 -0.66 19.62 17.40
CA ASP A 262 -0.21 20.92 17.93
C ASP A 262 0.22 21.83 16.77
N PRO A 263 -0.44 23.03 16.62
CA PRO A 263 -0.12 23.96 15.54
C PRO A 263 1.32 24.44 15.51
N ALA A 264 1.88 24.78 16.66
CA ALA A 264 3.22 25.35 16.75
C ALA A 264 4.28 24.31 16.37
N LEU A 265 4.11 23.08 16.83
CA LEU A 265 5.02 21.98 16.51
C LEU A 265 4.91 21.57 15.03
N HIS A 266 3.70 21.53 14.48
CA HIS A 266 3.51 21.28 13.05
C HIS A 266 4.24 22.31 12.19
N ASP A 267 3.99 23.61 12.48
CA ASP A 267 4.60 24.72 11.74
C ASP A 267 6.14 24.68 11.84
N ALA A 268 6.67 24.40 13.02
CA ALA A 268 8.11 24.26 13.23
C ALA A 268 8.73 23.09 12.44
N LEU A 269 8.05 21.95 12.35
CA LEU A 269 8.49 20.82 11.56
C LEU A 269 8.38 21.07 10.05
N CYS A 270 7.31 21.73 9.61
CA CYS A 270 7.10 22.13 8.22
C CYS A 270 7.91 23.37 7.81
N GLY A 271 8.56 24.05 8.75
CA GLY A 271 9.37 25.23 8.50
C GLY A 271 8.57 26.38 7.88
N THR A 272 7.27 26.50 8.20
CA THR A 272 6.37 27.45 7.53
C THR A 272 5.24 27.87 8.47
N ASP A 273 5.22 29.13 8.87
CA ASP A 273 4.21 29.67 9.76
C ASP A 273 2.79 29.54 9.21
N GLY A 274 1.85 29.12 10.06
CA GLY A 274 0.45 28.90 9.72
C GLY A 274 0.19 27.71 8.79
N ALA A 275 1.17 26.83 8.58
CA ALA A 275 1.03 25.61 7.78
C ALA A 275 -0.09 24.73 8.36
N TRP A 276 -0.11 24.50 9.67
CA TRP A 276 -1.14 23.71 10.33
C TRP A 276 -2.56 24.16 10.00
N LYS A 277 -2.80 25.47 10.12
CA LYS A 277 -4.13 26.04 9.84
C LYS A 277 -4.56 25.82 8.39
N ARG A 278 -3.62 26.02 7.44
CA ARG A 278 -3.89 25.79 6.00
C ARG A 278 -4.11 24.32 5.71
N THR A 279 -3.29 23.44 6.25
CA THR A 279 -3.41 21.97 6.10
C THR A 279 -4.76 21.47 6.62
N VAL A 280 -5.16 21.87 7.84
CA VAL A 280 -6.46 21.47 8.42
C VAL A 280 -7.63 22.03 7.58
N SER A 281 -7.53 23.25 7.09
CA SER A 281 -8.51 23.82 6.16
C SER A 281 -8.59 23.03 4.86
N GLY A 282 -7.43 22.62 4.30
CA GLY A 282 -7.34 21.82 3.09
C GLY A 282 -7.94 20.41 3.27
N ILE A 283 -7.72 19.78 4.43
CA ILE A 283 -8.38 18.51 4.79
C ILE A 283 -9.90 18.68 4.72
N GLY A 284 -10.43 19.78 5.29
CA GLY A 284 -11.86 20.09 5.24
C GLY A 284 -12.36 20.28 3.81
N ALA A 285 -11.62 21.02 2.98
CA ALA A 285 -11.97 21.27 1.58
C ALA A 285 -12.00 19.99 0.73
N LEU A 286 -10.97 19.14 0.85
CA LEU A 286 -10.89 17.86 0.14
C LEU A 286 -12.04 16.93 0.53
N ARG A 287 -12.33 16.81 1.83
CA ARG A 287 -13.46 16.01 2.31
C ARG A 287 -14.81 16.58 1.87
N GLY A 288 -14.97 17.89 1.91
CA GLY A 288 -16.17 18.59 1.42
C GLY A 288 -16.45 18.35 -0.07
N ALA A 289 -15.41 18.14 -0.87
CA ALA A 289 -15.51 17.76 -2.28
C ALA A 289 -15.77 16.25 -2.50
N GLY A 290 -15.86 15.43 -1.44
CA GLY A 290 -16.08 13.98 -1.53
C GLY A 290 -14.80 13.20 -1.86
N ILE A 291 -13.62 13.76 -1.59
CA ILE A 291 -12.34 13.05 -1.65
C ILE A 291 -12.11 12.37 -0.30
N SER A 292 -11.82 11.06 -0.31
CA SER A 292 -11.50 10.31 0.90
C SER A 292 -10.10 10.68 1.39
N VAL A 293 -10.03 11.33 2.56
CA VAL A 293 -8.76 11.80 3.13
C VAL A 293 -8.23 10.82 4.18
N GLN A 294 -6.94 10.50 4.05
CA GLN A 294 -6.09 9.92 5.07
C GLN A 294 -5.00 10.93 5.43
N THR A 295 -4.60 11.04 6.70
CA THR A 295 -3.41 11.81 7.05
C THR A 295 -2.19 10.92 7.18
N ASN A 296 -1.01 11.52 6.99
CA ASN A 296 0.27 10.88 7.27
C ASN A 296 1.15 11.80 8.11
N SER A 297 1.84 11.23 9.11
CA SER A 297 2.77 11.96 9.96
C SER A 297 4.14 11.31 9.91
N THR A 298 5.18 12.12 9.78
CA THR A 298 6.56 11.67 9.91
C THR A 298 6.93 11.65 11.39
N LEU A 299 7.06 10.44 11.97
CA LEU A 299 7.48 10.28 13.37
C LEU A 299 8.93 10.71 13.51
N THR A 300 9.16 11.67 14.38
CA THR A 300 10.46 12.21 14.77
C THR A 300 10.61 12.19 16.29
N ARG A 301 11.81 12.43 16.79
CA ARG A 301 12.04 12.64 18.23
C ARG A 301 11.21 13.80 18.79
N LEU A 302 10.98 14.85 17.99
CA LEU A 302 10.31 16.07 18.47
C LEU A 302 8.79 15.89 18.61
N ASN A 303 8.13 15.12 17.71
CA ASN A 303 6.68 15.00 17.73
C ASN A 303 6.13 13.73 18.38
N ARG A 304 6.98 12.83 18.85
CA ARG A 304 6.58 11.52 19.39
C ARG A 304 5.51 11.59 20.49
N GLU A 305 5.63 12.57 21.40
CA GLU A 305 4.63 12.78 22.47
C GLU A 305 3.34 13.41 21.95
N SER A 306 3.45 14.39 21.06
CA SER A 306 2.30 15.07 20.47
C SER A 306 1.42 14.13 19.64
N LEU A 307 2.03 13.14 18.96
CA LEU A 307 1.32 12.16 18.14
C LEU A 307 0.39 11.23 18.94
N LEU A 308 0.54 11.15 20.26
CA LEU A 308 -0.41 10.44 21.13
C LEU A 308 -1.81 11.09 21.10
N GLY A 309 -1.89 12.40 20.94
CA GLY A 309 -3.14 13.16 20.79
C GLY A 309 -3.73 13.16 19.38
N LEU A 310 -2.98 12.67 18.38
CA LEU A 310 -3.38 12.76 16.97
C LEU A 310 -4.72 12.08 16.70
N SER A 311 -4.95 10.89 17.25
CA SER A 311 -6.20 10.13 17.01
C SER A 311 -7.46 10.88 17.45
N SER A 312 -7.40 11.51 18.61
CA SER A 312 -8.52 12.33 19.15
C SER A 312 -8.74 13.58 18.31
N PHE A 313 -7.66 14.24 17.88
CA PHE A 313 -7.75 15.37 16.98
C PHE A 313 -8.37 14.99 15.63
N LEU A 314 -7.92 13.90 15.02
CA LEU A 314 -8.46 13.41 13.75
C LEU A 314 -9.96 13.03 13.86
N ALA A 315 -10.38 12.51 15.02
CA ALA A 315 -11.78 12.25 15.30
C ALA A 315 -12.60 13.55 15.29
N SER A 316 -12.08 14.64 15.89
CA SER A 316 -12.78 15.93 15.94
C SER A 316 -12.98 16.59 14.57
N ILE A 317 -12.06 16.34 13.60
CA ILE A 317 -12.17 16.82 12.23
C ILE A 317 -12.70 15.77 11.25
N GLY A 318 -13.16 14.61 11.78
CA GLY A 318 -13.84 13.54 11.02
C GLY A 318 -12.95 12.75 10.07
N VAL A 319 -11.63 12.70 10.26
CA VAL A 319 -10.71 11.85 9.51
C VAL A 319 -10.69 10.45 10.15
N GLU A 320 -10.98 9.41 9.37
CA GLU A 320 -11.13 8.04 9.87
C GLU A 320 -9.83 7.25 9.88
N ARG A 321 -8.93 7.54 8.96
CA ARG A 321 -7.70 6.79 8.71
C ARG A 321 -6.48 7.69 8.75
N PHE A 322 -5.41 7.17 9.34
CA PHE A 322 -4.13 7.86 9.32
C PHE A 322 -2.97 6.87 9.32
N SER A 323 -1.84 7.34 8.84
CA SER A 323 -0.60 6.58 8.79
C SER A 323 0.54 7.36 9.44
N MET A 324 1.59 6.63 9.78
CA MET A 324 2.86 7.20 10.21
C MET A 324 4.03 6.52 9.49
N ASN A 325 5.02 7.33 9.16
CA ASN A 325 6.35 6.89 8.74
C ASN A 325 7.36 7.29 9.79
N LEU A 326 8.46 6.54 9.92
CA LEU A 326 9.63 6.99 10.67
C LEU A 326 10.40 8.02 9.83
N PHE A 327 10.90 9.06 10.47
CA PHE A 327 11.90 9.95 9.88
C PHE A 327 13.15 9.14 9.51
N ILE A 328 13.55 9.22 8.26
CA ILE A 328 14.79 8.63 7.74
C ILE A 328 15.66 9.78 7.23
N PRO A 329 16.91 9.91 7.69
CA PRO A 329 17.82 10.97 7.24
C PRO A 329 18.09 10.86 5.74
N ALA A 330 17.48 11.76 4.98
CA ALA A 330 17.64 11.89 3.53
C ALA A 330 17.28 13.32 3.11
N GLY A 331 17.80 13.78 1.99
CA GLY A 331 17.54 15.13 1.47
C GLY A 331 17.91 16.21 2.48
N ARG A 332 16.97 17.10 2.84
CA ARG A 332 17.19 18.13 3.86
C ARG A 332 17.32 17.54 5.28
N GLY A 333 16.73 16.38 5.51
CA GLY A 333 16.86 15.69 6.79
C GLY A 333 18.25 15.14 7.09
N LEU A 334 19.18 15.20 6.13
CA LEU A 334 20.59 14.89 6.40
C LEU A 334 21.17 15.92 7.38
N GLY A 335 21.71 15.44 8.52
CA GLY A 335 22.23 16.31 9.58
C GLY A 335 21.15 16.89 10.53
N ALA A 336 19.89 16.49 10.41
CA ALA A 336 18.84 16.84 11.38
C ALA A 336 18.79 15.79 12.52
N ASP A 337 19.89 15.63 13.26
CA ASP A 337 20.05 14.59 14.26
C ASP A 337 19.06 14.72 15.43
N ASP A 338 18.58 15.92 15.70
CA ASP A 338 17.54 16.19 16.70
C ASP A 338 16.16 15.63 16.32
N LEU A 339 15.96 15.28 15.05
CA LEU A 339 14.75 14.61 14.57
C LEU A 339 14.84 13.08 14.67
N LEU A 340 16.05 12.54 14.72
CA LEU A 340 16.30 11.11 14.62
C LEU A 340 15.75 10.37 15.85
N LEU A 341 14.96 9.35 15.61
CA LEU A 341 14.47 8.41 16.61
C LEU A 341 15.04 7.02 16.30
N PRO A 342 15.89 6.46 17.19
CA PRO A 342 16.40 5.11 17.01
C PRO A 342 15.30 4.05 16.93
N TYR A 343 15.53 2.96 16.21
CA TYR A 343 14.54 1.89 16.08
C TYR A 343 14.10 1.31 17.43
N GLU A 344 15.00 1.27 18.42
CA GLU A 344 14.70 0.82 19.79
C GLU A 344 13.60 1.65 20.46
N GLU A 345 13.49 2.93 20.14
CA GLU A 345 12.46 3.85 20.68
C GLU A 345 11.16 3.84 19.88
N VAL A 346 11.14 3.30 18.65
CA VAL A 346 9.97 3.34 17.75
C VAL A 346 8.81 2.50 18.27
N GLY A 347 9.09 1.27 18.72
CA GLY A 347 8.06 0.31 19.13
C GLY A 347 7.11 0.84 20.20
N PRO A 348 7.59 1.37 21.34
CA PRO A 348 6.75 1.95 22.37
C PRO A 348 5.81 3.05 21.87
N VAL A 349 6.30 3.94 21.01
CA VAL A 349 5.51 5.05 20.43
C VAL A 349 4.41 4.51 19.51
N VAL A 350 4.77 3.63 18.56
CA VAL A 350 3.82 3.03 17.61
C VAL A 350 2.73 2.25 18.34
N ASP A 351 3.08 1.47 19.37
CA ASP A 351 2.11 0.73 20.17
C ASP A 351 1.19 1.67 20.97
N ALA A 352 1.70 2.79 21.48
CA ALA A 352 0.89 3.79 22.17
C ALA A 352 -0.10 4.47 21.22
N VAL A 353 0.37 4.96 20.07
CA VAL A 353 -0.50 5.56 19.03
C VAL A 353 -1.56 4.57 18.57
N ARG A 354 -1.21 3.31 18.37
CA ARG A 354 -2.17 2.26 17.98
C ARG A 354 -3.27 2.06 19.02
N ARG A 355 -2.93 2.07 20.31
CA ARG A 355 -3.93 1.99 21.40
C ARG A 355 -4.86 3.21 21.39
N GLU A 356 -4.31 4.42 21.23
CA GLU A 356 -5.12 5.64 21.16
C GLU A 356 -6.00 5.66 19.91
N ALA A 357 -5.51 5.18 18.77
CA ALA A 357 -6.31 5.02 17.56
C ALA A 357 -7.52 4.10 17.78
N HIS A 358 -7.29 2.95 18.43
CA HIS A 358 -8.37 2.03 18.78
C HIS A 358 -9.41 2.68 19.70
N ARG A 359 -8.97 3.40 20.76
CA ARG A 359 -9.86 4.11 21.68
C ARG A 359 -10.70 5.18 20.99
N ALA A 360 -10.10 5.90 20.04
CA ALA A 360 -10.77 6.95 19.27
C ALA A 360 -11.59 6.41 18.08
N GLY A 361 -11.65 5.09 17.86
CA GLY A 361 -12.30 4.46 16.72
C GLY A 361 -11.69 4.87 15.38
N ARG A 362 -10.37 5.07 15.32
CA ARG A 362 -9.64 5.42 14.10
C ARG A 362 -8.81 4.23 13.61
N THR A 363 -8.60 4.16 12.30
CA THR A 363 -7.75 3.14 11.68
C THR A 363 -6.34 3.67 11.51
N PHE A 364 -5.39 3.03 12.15
CA PHE A 364 -3.97 3.38 12.12
C PHE A 364 -3.18 2.44 11.21
N PHE A 365 -2.26 3.02 10.41
CA PHE A 365 -1.31 2.29 9.58
C PHE A 365 0.12 2.72 9.90
N TRP A 366 0.99 1.75 10.12
CA TRP A 366 2.43 1.95 10.17
C TRP A 366 3.03 1.63 8.80
N TYR A 367 3.85 2.53 8.23
CA TYR A 367 4.39 2.35 6.88
C TYR A 367 5.89 2.13 6.81
N SER A 368 6.66 2.46 7.86
CA SER A 368 8.10 2.29 7.81
C SER A 368 8.56 0.86 8.05
N PRO A 369 9.56 0.41 7.30
CA PRO A 369 10.25 -0.83 7.61
C PRO A 369 11.02 -0.68 8.94
N THR A 370 10.85 -1.67 9.81
CA THR A 370 11.59 -1.79 11.07
C THR A 370 12.22 -3.17 11.17
N PRO A 371 13.43 -3.32 11.76
CA PRO A 371 14.01 -4.64 11.97
C PRO A 371 13.14 -5.47 12.90
N TYR A 372 12.76 -6.70 12.49
CA TYR A 372 11.85 -7.54 13.29
C TYR A 372 12.47 -8.01 14.62
N CYS A 373 13.78 -7.97 14.75
CA CYS A 373 14.46 -8.21 16.01
C CYS A 373 14.29 -7.05 17.00
N VAL A 374 14.04 -5.82 16.52
CA VAL A 374 13.78 -4.63 17.34
C VAL A 374 12.27 -4.45 17.56
N TYR A 375 11.52 -4.37 16.47
CA TYR A 375 10.05 -4.21 16.51
C TYR A 375 9.41 -4.97 15.35
N ASN A 376 8.64 -6.02 15.69
CA ASN A 376 7.98 -6.86 14.69
C ASN A 376 6.53 -6.37 14.46
N PRO A 377 6.24 -5.65 13.37
CA PRO A 377 4.91 -5.13 13.09
C PRO A 377 3.88 -6.23 12.80
N VAL A 378 4.31 -7.40 12.27
CA VAL A 378 3.43 -8.55 12.03
C VAL A 378 2.88 -9.09 13.34
N ALA A 379 3.76 -9.26 14.35
CA ALA A 379 3.36 -9.72 15.68
C ALA A 379 2.42 -8.72 16.40
N ARG A 380 2.38 -7.48 15.95
CA ARG A 380 1.50 -6.42 16.47
C ARG A 380 0.22 -6.21 15.65
N GLY A 381 -0.04 -7.05 14.63
CA GLY A 381 -1.21 -6.92 13.76
C GLY A 381 -1.15 -5.73 12.79
N LEU A 382 0.03 -5.16 12.57
CA LEU A 382 0.24 -4.03 11.64
C LEU A 382 0.59 -4.49 10.21
N GLY A 383 0.67 -5.81 9.98
CA GLY A 383 1.06 -6.41 8.71
C GLY A 383 2.56 -6.36 8.46
N ASN A 384 3.00 -7.00 7.36
CA ASN A 384 4.38 -6.95 6.94
C ASN A 384 4.76 -5.52 6.52
N LYS A 385 5.85 -4.98 7.07
CA LYS A 385 6.41 -3.67 6.78
C LYS A 385 7.90 -3.82 6.49
N SER A 386 8.20 -4.33 5.31
CA SER A 386 9.55 -4.43 4.77
C SER A 386 9.85 -3.30 3.79
N CYS A 387 11.12 -3.17 3.38
CA CYS A 387 11.52 -2.16 2.41
C CYS A 387 10.92 -2.46 1.02
N ALA A 388 10.08 -1.55 0.50
CA ALA A 388 9.41 -1.70 -0.79
C ALA A 388 10.27 -1.25 -1.99
N ALA A 389 11.52 -0.81 -1.75
CA ALA A 389 12.42 -0.34 -2.82
C ALA A 389 12.60 -1.42 -3.89
N VAL A 390 12.22 -1.09 -5.13
CA VAL A 390 12.28 -1.96 -6.32
C VAL A 390 11.63 -3.34 -6.09
N ASP A 391 10.61 -3.40 -5.24
CA ASP A 391 9.86 -4.62 -4.95
C ASP A 391 8.36 -4.35 -5.13
N GLY A 392 7.73 -3.69 -4.17
CA GLY A 392 6.31 -3.32 -4.26
C GLY A 392 6.06 -1.93 -4.86
N LEU A 393 7.08 -1.07 -4.96
CA LEU A 393 6.95 0.34 -5.33
C LEU A 393 7.86 0.70 -6.51
N VAL A 394 7.28 1.38 -7.52
CA VAL A 394 8.03 2.15 -8.52
C VAL A 394 7.89 3.64 -8.22
N HIS A 395 9.00 4.35 -8.13
CA HIS A 395 9.04 5.79 -7.96
C HIS A 395 9.67 6.47 -9.18
N VAL A 396 8.97 7.47 -9.75
CA VAL A 396 9.48 8.27 -10.88
C VAL A 396 9.61 9.72 -10.41
N ASN A 397 10.79 10.29 -10.57
CA ASN A 397 11.10 11.66 -10.19
C ASN A 397 10.66 12.69 -11.27
N PRO A 398 10.74 14.02 -11.00
CA PRO A 398 10.30 15.05 -11.95
C PRO A 398 11.05 15.06 -13.30
N ARG A 399 12.18 14.35 -13.41
CA ARG A 399 12.97 14.22 -14.65
C ARG A 399 12.70 12.92 -15.42
N GLY A 400 11.73 12.13 -14.97
CA GLY A 400 11.40 10.84 -15.60
C GLY A 400 12.36 9.71 -15.24
N GLU A 401 13.16 9.88 -14.19
CA GLU A 401 14.07 8.85 -13.71
C GLU A 401 13.39 7.96 -12.69
N VAL A 402 13.58 6.65 -12.80
CA VAL A 402 13.15 5.68 -11.78
C VAL A 402 14.16 5.67 -10.64
N LEU A 403 13.67 5.91 -9.43
CA LEU A 403 14.46 5.79 -8.21
C LEU A 403 14.08 4.50 -7.46
N PRO A 404 15.00 3.90 -6.68
CA PRO A 404 14.69 2.76 -5.82
C PRO A 404 13.53 3.03 -4.86
N CYS A 405 13.47 4.21 -4.28
CA CYS A 405 12.35 4.79 -3.53
C CYS A 405 12.44 6.31 -3.59
N SER A 406 11.41 7.01 -3.11
CA SER A 406 11.33 8.47 -3.12
C SER A 406 12.51 9.16 -2.41
N SER A 407 13.08 8.52 -1.38
CA SER A 407 14.19 9.07 -0.59
C SER A 407 15.57 8.74 -1.14
N TRP A 408 15.70 7.78 -2.07
CA TRP A 408 17.00 7.37 -2.63
C TRP A 408 17.43 8.35 -3.73
N PRO A 409 18.69 8.90 -3.68
CA PRO A 409 19.07 9.96 -4.60
C PRO A 409 19.53 9.47 -5.99
N GLU A 410 20.05 8.24 -6.09
CA GLU A 410 20.61 7.74 -7.35
C GLU A 410 19.56 7.09 -8.24
N SER A 411 19.56 7.46 -9.53
CA SER A 411 18.65 6.93 -10.55
C SER A 411 19.02 5.51 -10.98
N LEU A 412 18.01 4.71 -11.28
CA LEU A 412 18.15 3.41 -11.95
C LEU A 412 18.12 3.54 -13.48
N GLY A 413 17.62 4.65 -14.01
CA GLY A 413 17.49 4.95 -15.44
C GLY A 413 16.29 5.83 -15.74
N SER A 414 16.24 6.42 -16.92
CA SER A 414 15.13 7.28 -17.40
C SER A 414 14.13 6.47 -18.22
N VAL A 415 12.83 6.58 -17.87
CA VAL A 415 11.73 5.97 -18.64
C VAL A 415 11.42 6.70 -19.94
N LEU A 416 12.08 7.84 -20.20
CA LEU A 416 12.02 8.51 -21.49
C LEU A 416 13.03 7.94 -22.50
N GLU A 417 14.08 7.29 -22.00
CA GLU A 417 15.22 6.79 -22.79
C GLU A 417 15.23 5.26 -22.88
N LEU A 418 14.79 4.58 -21.82
CA LEU A 418 14.85 3.13 -21.69
C LEU A 418 13.43 2.55 -21.53
N ARG A 419 13.24 1.30 -21.94
CA ARG A 419 12.02 0.56 -21.61
C ARG A 419 11.97 0.29 -20.11
N PHE A 420 10.80 0.31 -19.53
CA PHE A 420 10.62 0.04 -18.10
C PHE A 420 11.25 -1.29 -17.68
N ALA A 421 11.12 -2.34 -18.48
CA ALA A 421 11.69 -3.65 -18.18
C ALA A 421 13.22 -3.62 -18.07
N ASP A 422 13.92 -2.82 -18.92
CA ASP A 422 15.37 -2.72 -18.89
C ASP A 422 15.87 -2.02 -17.61
N ILE A 423 15.07 -1.11 -17.06
CA ILE A 423 15.33 -0.45 -15.77
C ILE A 423 14.99 -1.38 -14.61
N TRP A 424 13.76 -1.94 -14.61
CA TRP A 424 13.20 -2.68 -13.48
C TRP A 424 13.90 -4.02 -13.22
N PHE A 425 14.39 -4.67 -14.28
CA PHE A 425 15.11 -5.95 -14.19
C PHE A 425 16.63 -5.80 -14.30
N SER A 426 17.16 -4.57 -14.22
CA SER A 426 18.62 -4.30 -14.24
C SER A 426 19.30 -4.92 -13.00
N GLU A 427 20.62 -5.07 -13.09
CA GLU A 427 21.42 -5.54 -11.94
C GLU A 427 21.34 -4.57 -10.75
N ARG A 428 21.32 -3.25 -11.02
CA ARG A 428 21.14 -2.23 -9.97
C ARG A 428 19.78 -2.35 -9.28
N ALA A 429 18.72 -2.58 -10.04
CA ALA A 429 17.39 -2.82 -9.49
C ALA A 429 17.36 -4.13 -8.68
N SER A 430 17.99 -5.20 -9.18
CA SER A 430 18.13 -6.48 -8.48
C SER A 430 18.86 -6.35 -7.14
N TYR A 431 19.87 -5.47 -7.04
CA TYR A 431 20.52 -5.18 -5.75
C TYR A 431 19.53 -4.77 -4.67
N PHE A 432 18.60 -3.85 -4.98
CA PHE A 432 17.56 -3.41 -4.05
C PHE A 432 16.48 -4.49 -3.84
N LYS A 433 16.04 -5.13 -4.89
CA LYS A 433 15.02 -6.19 -4.81
C LYS A 433 15.46 -7.34 -3.92
N ARG A 434 16.71 -7.78 -4.05
CA ARG A 434 17.32 -8.86 -3.25
C ARG A 434 17.84 -8.39 -1.90
N LYS A 435 17.63 -7.10 -1.54
CA LYS A 435 18.02 -6.52 -0.25
C LYS A 435 19.50 -6.71 0.09
N ARG A 436 20.37 -6.67 -0.94
CA ARG A 436 21.84 -6.83 -0.77
C ARG A 436 22.50 -5.72 0.04
N PHE A 437 21.73 -4.68 0.39
CA PHE A 437 22.12 -3.61 1.29
C PHE A 437 21.96 -3.95 2.78
N ALA A 438 21.35 -5.09 3.11
CA ALA A 438 21.07 -5.45 4.48
C ALA A 438 22.37 -5.58 5.29
N PRO A 439 22.39 -5.16 6.57
CA PRO A 439 23.56 -5.32 7.42
C PRO A 439 24.04 -6.78 7.52
N ALA A 440 25.35 -7.00 7.63
CA ALA A 440 25.93 -8.33 7.76
C ALA A 440 25.32 -9.13 8.94
N ALA A 441 24.91 -8.44 10.00
CA ALA A 441 24.17 -9.03 11.11
C ALA A 441 22.84 -9.71 10.71
N CYS A 442 22.30 -9.43 9.54
CA CYS A 442 21.08 -10.09 9.00
C CYS A 442 21.37 -11.42 8.30
N GLU A 443 22.65 -11.76 8.06
CA GLU A 443 23.04 -13.01 7.41
C GLU A 443 22.61 -14.21 8.26
N GLY A 444 22.03 -15.22 7.62
CA GLY A 444 21.49 -16.41 8.30
C GLY A 444 20.26 -16.18 9.19
N CYS A 445 19.67 -14.98 9.18
CA CYS A 445 18.48 -14.70 9.98
C CYS A 445 17.21 -15.35 9.39
N GLU A 446 16.56 -16.23 10.15
CA GLU A 446 15.32 -16.92 9.72
C GLU A 446 14.17 -15.96 9.34
N SER A 447 14.14 -14.77 9.97
CA SER A 447 13.13 -13.75 9.66
C SER A 447 13.51 -12.87 8.47
N PHE A 448 14.65 -13.06 7.81
CA PHE A 448 15.19 -12.12 6.83
C PHE A 448 14.26 -11.90 5.65
N VAL A 449 13.68 -12.95 5.10
CA VAL A 449 12.79 -12.86 3.93
C VAL A 449 11.57 -11.97 4.22
N ALA A 450 11.02 -12.05 5.42
CA ALA A 450 9.87 -11.23 5.82
C ALA A 450 10.28 -9.81 6.26
N CYS A 451 11.39 -9.70 6.98
CA CYS A 451 11.92 -8.43 7.54
C CYS A 451 12.65 -7.58 6.50
N GLN A 452 13.45 -8.23 5.63
CA GLN A 452 14.25 -7.61 4.56
C GLN A 452 15.29 -6.58 5.05
N GLY A 453 15.74 -6.68 6.30
CA GLY A 453 16.81 -5.85 6.84
C GLY A 453 16.46 -4.38 7.10
N ALA A 454 15.18 -4.02 7.10
CA ALA A 454 14.65 -2.66 7.31
C ALA A 454 15.10 -1.63 6.24
N CYS A 455 15.35 -0.37 6.61
CA CYS A 455 15.63 0.72 5.67
C CYS A 455 17.14 0.91 5.43
N PRO A 456 17.63 0.81 4.18
CA PRO A 456 19.05 1.00 3.88
C PRO A 456 19.56 2.42 4.20
N LEU A 457 18.70 3.43 4.03
CA LEU A 457 19.07 4.81 4.35
C LEU A 457 19.23 5.04 5.84
N TYR A 458 18.45 4.34 6.67
CA TYR A 458 18.63 4.38 8.12
C TYR A 458 20.01 3.82 8.50
N TRP A 459 20.37 2.64 8.00
CA TRP A 459 21.69 2.04 8.28
C TRP A 459 22.83 2.90 7.77
N ARG A 460 22.69 3.50 6.58
CA ARG A 460 23.67 4.43 6.02
C ARG A 460 23.88 5.66 6.91
N ALA A 461 22.80 6.21 7.47
CA ALA A 461 22.86 7.38 8.35
C ALA A 461 23.40 7.06 9.74
N MET A 462 23.04 5.90 10.29
CA MET A 462 23.45 5.48 11.63
C MET A 462 24.87 4.90 11.69
N GLY A 463 25.40 4.39 10.57
CA GLY A 463 26.74 3.82 10.51
C GLY A 463 26.98 2.73 11.59
N GLU A 464 28.06 2.83 12.33
CA GLU A 464 28.41 1.87 13.39
C GLU A 464 27.37 1.80 14.51
N ALA A 465 26.80 2.94 14.92
CA ALA A 465 25.76 2.98 15.94
C ALA A 465 24.51 2.16 15.57
N GLY A 466 24.12 2.15 14.28
CA GLY A 466 23.03 1.32 13.79
C GLY A 466 23.36 -0.17 13.82
N THR A 467 24.62 -0.53 13.56
CA THR A 467 25.08 -1.92 13.65
C THR A 467 25.03 -2.40 15.09
N GLU A 468 25.54 -1.61 16.05
CA GLU A 468 25.48 -1.92 17.48
C GLU A 468 24.03 -2.03 18.00
N GLU A 469 23.13 -1.14 17.57
CA GLU A 469 21.71 -1.20 17.89
C GLU A 469 21.09 -2.55 17.46
N LEU A 470 21.38 -2.99 16.23
CA LEU A 470 20.90 -4.25 15.69
C LEU A 470 21.45 -5.46 16.44
N GLU A 471 22.73 -5.45 16.78
CA GLU A 471 23.38 -6.52 17.55
C GLU A 471 22.80 -6.63 18.95
N ARG A 472 22.63 -5.50 19.68
CA ARG A 472 21.97 -5.47 21.00
C ARG A 472 20.58 -6.07 20.94
N ALA A 473 19.77 -5.69 19.92
CA ALA A 473 18.42 -6.20 19.75
C ALA A 473 18.39 -7.72 19.49
N ARG A 474 19.33 -8.24 18.71
CA ARG A 474 19.45 -9.68 18.43
C ARG A 474 19.84 -10.47 19.69
N ILE A 475 20.80 -9.99 20.46
CA ILE A 475 21.22 -10.62 21.73
C ILE A 475 20.03 -10.67 22.70
N LYS A 476 19.32 -9.56 22.87
CA LYS A 476 18.12 -9.49 23.71
C LYS A 476 17.07 -10.49 23.30
N ARG A 477 16.74 -10.57 21.99
CA ARG A 477 15.76 -11.51 21.47
C ARG A 477 16.17 -12.97 21.66
N ALA A 478 17.44 -13.30 21.47
CA ALA A 478 17.95 -14.65 21.70
C ALA A 478 17.79 -15.05 23.17
N ALA A 479 18.09 -14.14 24.11
CA ALA A 479 17.90 -14.36 25.53
C ALA A 479 16.42 -14.58 25.91
N GLU A 480 15.48 -13.79 25.32
CA GLU A 480 14.04 -13.95 25.53
C GLU A 480 13.52 -15.30 25.00
N THR A 481 14.07 -15.79 23.88
CA THR A 481 13.69 -17.09 23.30
C THR A 481 14.17 -18.26 24.18
N VAL A 482 15.35 -18.15 24.79
CA VAL A 482 15.89 -19.15 25.71
C VAL A 482 15.14 -19.14 27.05
N ALA A 483 14.70 -17.96 27.52
CA ALA A 483 13.97 -17.80 28.78
C ALA A 483 12.49 -18.23 28.71
N ALA A 484 11.94 -18.51 27.53
CA ALA A 484 10.57 -18.99 27.31
C ALA A 484 10.57 -20.48 26.87
N PRO A 485 10.87 -21.45 27.75
CA PRO A 485 10.79 -22.86 27.41
C PRO A 485 9.31 -23.27 27.32
N GLY A 486 8.84 -23.51 26.10
CA GLY A 486 7.66 -24.32 25.84
C GLY A 486 6.30 -23.62 26.09
N ARG A 487 5.78 -22.97 25.02
CA ARG A 487 4.31 -22.85 24.86
C ARG A 487 3.90 -23.53 23.55
#